data_a1a2b5d6380e8e373941458f4bd91139
#
_entry.id   a1a2b5d6380e8e373941458f4bd91139
#
_cell.length_a   1.000
_cell.length_b   1.000
_cell.length_c   1.000
_cell.angle_alpha   90.00
_cell.angle_beta   90.00
_cell.angle_gamma   90.00
#
_symmetry.space_group_name_H-M   'P 1'
#
loop_
_entity.id
_entity.type
_entity.pdbx_description
1 polymer ?
#
loop_
_entity_poly.entity_id
_entity_poly.type
_entity_poly.pdbx_seq_one_letter_code
_entity_poly.pdbx_strand_id
1 'polypeptide(L)'
;TATQLASPEAVEAFEEWCRIYTQYNFSHIKSDLNRFKSGEMPVTIMPYNFYCQLLLAAPEIKGLWQMAPLPGTRLEDGTVDRSDSSASSTACVMLADTDHPDAAWAFMDWFTSTEVQAQYGRQIEAALGTASRYTPSNVGAMAGLQWQQEKLELLQAQWKNVREIPEMPGAYYIARNLNNAFRAAVFSEEIPRDMLRQWNAEINREITRK
;
A
#
# COMPACT_ATOMS: atom_id res chain seq x y z
N THR A 1 -2.02 -16.30 20.88
CA THR A 1 -1.89 -14.91 20.44
C THR A 1 -3.29 -14.39 20.10
N ALA A 2 -3.63 -13.19 20.55
CA ALA A 2 -4.92 -12.56 20.29
C ALA A 2 -4.73 -11.23 19.55
N THR A 3 -5.73 -10.81 18.78
CA THR A 3 -5.72 -9.48 18.16
C THR A 3 -6.13 -8.40 19.16
N GLN A 4 -5.63 -7.18 18.98
CA GLN A 4 -5.96 -6.02 19.78
C GLN A 4 -6.95 -5.07 19.07
N LEU A 5 -7.75 -5.58 18.14
CA LEU A 5 -8.71 -4.77 17.37
C LEU A 5 -9.81 -4.14 18.24
N ALA A 6 -9.99 -4.58 19.50
CA ALA A 6 -10.92 -3.96 20.46
C ALA A 6 -10.25 -2.96 21.41
N SER A 7 -8.96 -2.62 21.20
CA SER A 7 -8.33 -1.54 21.97
C SER A 7 -8.99 -0.19 21.68
N PRO A 8 -8.91 0.77 22.60
CA PRO A 8 -9.47 2.11 22.39
C PRO A 8 -8.98 2.76 21.08
N GLU A 9 -7.67 2.65 20.81
CA GLU A 9 -7.02 3.23 19.63
C GLU A 9 -7.49 2.56 18.34
N ALA A 10 -7.65 1.23 18.33
CA ALA A 10 -8.15 0.50 17.19
C ALA A 10 -9.63 0.83 16.91
N VAL A 11 -10.43 0.99 17.97
CA VAL A 11 -11.84 1.40 17.85
C VAL A 11 -11.93 2.81 17.27
N GLU A 12 -11.16 3.77 17.78
CA GLU A 12 -11.14 5.14 17.27
C GLU A 12 -10.73 5.19 15.78
N ALA A 13 -9.65 4.51 15.42
CA ALA A 13 -9.20 4.43 14.03
C ALA A 13 -10.26 3.79 13.10
N PHE A 14 -10.95 2.75 13.59
CA PHE A 14 -12.00 2.10 12.81
C PHE A 14 -13.24 2.99 12.65
N GLU A 15 -13.67 3.69 13.70
CA GLU A 15 -14.76 4.66 13.64
C GLU A 15 -14.43 5.78 12.65
N GLU A 16 -13.19 6.30 12.65
CA GLU A 16 -12.77 7.33 11.70
C GLU A 16 -12.75 6.77 10.26
N TRP A 17 -12.27 5.56 10.06
CA TRP A 17 -12.33 4.90 8.75
C TRP A 17 -13.76 4.77 8.23
N CYS A 18 -14.71 4.34 9.07
CA CYS A 18 -16.13 4.28 8.69
C CYS A 18 -16.70 5.67 8.38
N ARG A 19 -16.31 6.69 9.17
CA ARG A 19 -16.76 8.08 9.02
C ARG A 19 -16.42 8.69 7.65
N ILE A 20 -15.27 8.30 7.08
CA ILE A 20 -14.86 8.71 5.72
C ILE A 20 -15.98 8.43 4.71
N TYR A 21 -16.66 7.31 4.84
CA TYR A 21 -17.70 6.87 3.91
C TYR A 21 -19.11 7.31 4.32
N THR A 22 -19.41 7.30 5.62
CA THR A 22 -20.76 7.57 6.11
C THR A 22 -21.07 9.05 6.33
N GLN A 23 -20.06 9.85 6.68
CA GLN A 23 -20.22 11.28 6.95
C GLN A 23 -19.63 12.19 5.87
N TYR A 24 -18.43 11.82 5.35
CA TYR A 24 -17.77 12.62 4.32
C TYR A 24 -18.15 12.19 2.90
N ASN A 25 -19.00 11.20 2.75
CA ASN A 25 -19.54 10.73 1.47
C ASN A 25 -18.46 10.35 0.43
N PHE A 26 -17.33 9.80 0.88
CA PHE A 26 -16.36 9.26 -0.04
C PHE A 26 -16.96 8.10 -0.83
N SER A 27 -16.62 8.02 -2.10
CA SER A 27 -17.15 6.97 -2.97
C SER A 27 -16.66 5.59 -2.54
N HIS A 28 -17.57 4.64 -2.46
CA HIS A 28 -17.26 3.21 -2.25
C HIS A 28 -16.71 2.53 -3.51
N ILE A 29 -16.79 3.21 -4.65
CA ILE A 29 -16.34 2.67 -5.92
C ILE A 29 -14.82 2.75 -5.95
N LYS A 30 -14.19 1.66 -6.38
CA LYS A 30 -12.74 1.58 -6.50
C LYS A 30 -12.21 2.76 -7.34
N SER A 31 -11.13 3.37 -6.85
CA SER A 31 -10.38 4.37 -7.62
C SER A 31 -9.90 3.76 -8.93
N ASP A 32 -10.16 4.45 -10.03
CA ASP A 32 -9.66 4.06 -11.33
C ASP A 32 -9.15 5.27 -12.12
N LEU A 33 -8.43 4.98 -13.20
CA LEU A 33 -7.84 5.97 -14.07
C LEU A 33 -8.91 6.90 -14.69
N ASN A 34 -10.05 6.36 -15.10
CA ASN A 34 -11.05 7.13 -15.83
C ASN A 34 -11.73 8.17 -14.93
N ARG A 35 -12.02 7.79 -13.69
CA ARG A 35 -12.63 8.71 -12.70
C ARG A 35 -11.69 9.83 -12.27
N PHE A 36 -10.39 9.50 -12.13
CA PHE A 36 -9.38 10.52 -11.87
C PHE A 36 -9.23 11.45 -13.06
N LYS A 37 -9.13 10.91 -14.26
CA LYS A 37 -9.00 11.63 -15.52
C LYS A 37 -10.19 12.55 -15.80
N SER A 38 -11.42 12.13 -15.48
CA SER A 38 -12.63 12.95 -15.65
C SER A 38 -12.81 14.02 -14.57
N GLY A 39 -12.00 14.02 -13.52
CA GLY A 39 -12.15 14.91 -12.37
C GLY A 39 -13.24 14.50 -11.39
N GLU A 40 -13.93 13.38 -11.63
CA GLU A 40 -14.92 12.84 -10.70
C GLU A 40 -14.28 12.45 -9.36
N MET A 41 -13.01 12.07 -9.40
CA MET A 41 -12.21 11.70 -8.22
C MET A 41 -10.92 12.54 -8.19
N PRO A 42 -10.98 13.77 -7.63
CA PRO A 42 -9.84 14.71 -7.67
C PRO A 42 -8.65 14.29 -6.80
N VAL A 43 -8.85 13.35 -5.87
CA VAL A 43 -7.80 12.76 -5.02
C VAL A 43 -7.91 11.25 -5.07
N THR A 44 -6.77 10.58 -5.22
CA THR A 44 -6.71 9.11 -5.19
C THR A 44 -5.45 8.63 -4.48
N ILE A 45 -5.52 7.47 -3.82
CA ILE A 45 -4.37 6.77 -3.23
C ILE A 45 -4.12 5.55 -4.09
N MET A 46 -2.95 5.50 -4.70
CA MET A 46 -2.57 4.48 -5.67
C MET A 46 -1.10 4.09 -5.49
N PRO A 47 -0.72 2.87 -5.93
CA PRO A 47 0.69 2.52 -6.04
C PRO A 47 1.45 3.55 -6.89
N TYR A 48 2.69 3.85 -6.52
CA TYR A 48 3.43 4.96 -7.17
C TYR A 48 3.70 4.76 -8.67
N ASN A 49 3.69 3.53 -9.18
CA ASN A 49 3.77 3.27 -10.62
C ASN A 49 2.54 3.78 -11.40
N PHE A 50 1.42 4.06 -10.72
CA PHE A 50 0.25 4.70 -11.33
C PHE A 50 0.59 6.08 -11.95
N TYR A 51 1.58 6.76 -11.40
CA TYR A 51 2.15 7.97 -11.99
C TYR A 51 2.53 7.76 -13.47
N CYS A 52 3.25 6.69 -13.77
CA CYS A 52 3.68 6.39 -15.14
C CYS A 52 2.50 6.03 -16.05
N GLN A 53 1.48 5.37 -15.50
CA GLN A 53 0.25 5.08 -16.24
C GLN A 53 -0.52 6.35 -16.58
N LEU A 54 -0.65 7.30 -15.64
CA LEU A 54 -1.30 8.60 -15.87
C LEU A 54 -0.59 9.42 -16.96
N LEU A 55 0.74 9.44 -16.97
CA LEU A 55 1.50 10.18 -17.98
C LEU A 55 1.19 9.74 -19.41
N LEU A 56 0.85 8.46 -19.61
CA LEU A 56 0.56 7.88 -20.93
C LEU A 56 -0.92 7.85 -21.26
N ALA A 57 -1.75 7.43 -20.31
CA ALA A 57 -3.16 7.18 -20.56
C ALA A 57 -4.05 8.42 -20.34
N ALA A 58 -3.50 9.50 -19.78
CA ALA A 58 -4.22 10.73 -19.53
C ALA A 58 -3.40 11.99 -19.90
N PRO A 59 -2.89 12.09 -21.15
CA PRO A 59 -2.08 13.22 -21.57
C PRO A 59 -2.83 14.55 -21.51
N GLU A 60 -4.15 14.55 -21.61
CA GLU A 60 -5.02 15.73 -21.57
C GLU A 60 -5.04 16.43 -20.20
N ILE A 61 -4.73 15.70 -19.11
CA ILE A 61 -4.63 16.29 -17.77
C ILE A 61 -3.17 16.47 -17.32
N LYS A 62 -2.22 16.33 -18.23
CA LYS A 62 -0.80 16.51 -17.92
C LYS A 62 -0.53 17.91 -17.36
N GLY A 63 0.10 17.96 -16.20
CA GLY A 63 0.38 19.24 -15.51
C GLY A 63 -0.77 19.76 -14.63
N LEU A 64 -1.93 19.14 -14.65
CA LEU A 64 -3.07 19.49 -13.80
C LEU A 64 -3.15 18.70 -12.49
N TRP A 65 -2.22 17.80 -12.27
CA TRP A 65 -2.15 16.94 -11.08
C TRP A 65 -0.70 16.75 -10.62
N GLN A 66 -0.54 16.35 -9.38
CA GLN A 66 0.78 16.07 -8.80
C GLN A 66 0.70 14.92 -7.80
N MET A 67 1.86 14.33 -7.51
CA MET A 67 2.02 13.39 -6.39
C MET A 67 2.18 14.18 -5.09
N ALA A 68 1.60 13.64 -4.03
CA ALA A 68 1.79 14.13 -2.66
C ALA A 68 2.12 12.95 -1.73
N PRO A 69 2.79 13.18 -0.60
CA PRO A 69 2.96 12.15 0.42
C PRO A 69 1.60 11.67 0.92
N LEU A 70 1.55 10.40 1.37
CA LEU A 70 0.35 9.90 2.04
C LEU A 70 -0.01 10.79 3.24
N PRO A 71 -1.29 10.98 3.51
CA PRO A 71 -1.75 11.66 4.72
C PRO A 71 -1.16 11.00 5.96
N GLY A 72 -1.03 11.75 7.03
CA GLY A 72 -0.59 11.26 8.32
C GLY A 72 -1.47 11.81 9.42
N THR A 73 -1.19 11.41 10.65
CA THR A 73 -1.88 11.87 11.85
C THR A 73 -1.23 13.14 12.38
N ARG A 74 -2.02 14.20 12.59
CA ARG A 74 -1.52 15.41 13.22
C ARG A 74 -1.35 15.18 14.72
N LEU A 75 -0.12 15.38 15.21
CA LEU A 75 0.21 15.27 16.61
C LEU A 75 -0.12 16.57 17.36
N GLU A 76 -0.10 16.52 18.70
CA GLU A 76 -0.40 17.67 19.57
C GLU A 76 0.56 18.84 19.37
N ASP A 77 1.81 18.58 19.02
CA ASP A 77 2.82 19.59 18.68
C ASP A 77 2.64 20.24 17.30
N GLY A 78 1.60 19.83 16.54
CA GLY A 78 1.28 20.33 15.22
C GLY A 78 2.05 19.64 14.10
N THR A 79 2.99 18.74 14.36
CA THR A 79 3.66 17.92 13.36
C THR A 79 2.74 16.87 12.78
N VAL A 80 3.11 16.29 11.63
CA VAL A 80 2.34 15.23 10.98
C VAL A 80 3.16 13.95 10.98
N ASP A 81 2.70 12.98 11.75
CA ASP A 81 3.26 11.62 11.75
C ASP A 81 2.76 10.84 10.53
N ARG A 82 3.69 10.30 9.75
CA ARG A 82 3.45 9.45 8.57
C ARG A 82 4.15 8.10 8.69
N SER A 83 4.49 7.68 9.90
CA SER A 83 5.29 6.48 10.15
C SER A 83 4.56 5.16 9.80
N ASP A 84 3.25 5.19 9.66
CA ASP A 84 2.42 4.01 9.44
C ASP A 84 1.86 3.87 8.01
N SER A 85 2.61 4.38 7.03
CA SER A 85 2.25 4.18 5.62
C SER A 85 2.43 2.71 5.22
N SER A 86 1.37 2.08 4.73
CA SER A 86 1.44 0.70 4.24
C SER A 86 2.21 0.58 2.93
N ALA A 87 2.91 -0.53 2.75
CA ALA A 87 3.54 -0.93 1.50
C ALA A 87 3.22 -2.39 1.18
N SER A 88 3.40 -2.76 -0.06
CA SER A 88 3.48 -4.15 -0.50
C SER A 88 4.72 -4.32 -1.36
N SER A 89 5.39 -5.44 -1.23
CA SER A 89 6.58 -5.77 -2.00
C SER A 89 6.49 -7.17 -2.61
N THR A 90 7.38 -7.45 -3.55
CA THR A 90 7.59 -8.79 -4.09
C THR A 90 8.98 -9.25 -3.68
N ALA A 91 9.08 -10.44 -3.12
CA ALA A 91 10.34 -11.02 -2.67
C ALA A 91 10.75 -12.22 -3.54
N CYS A 92 12.06 -12.41 -3.67
CA CYS A 92 12.61 -13.68 -4.12
C CYS A 92 12.70 -14.63 -2.93
N VAL A 93 12.26 -15.89 -3.12
CA VAL A 93 12.34 -16.91 -2.09
C VAL A 93 13.04 -18.15 -2.62
N MET A 94 13.85 -18.79 -1.79
CA MET A 94 14.46 -20.07 -2.08
C MET A 94 13.65 -21.17 -1.38
N LEU A 95 13.29 -22.21 -2.13
CA LEU A 95 12.59 -23.37 -1.55
C LEU A 95 13.55 -24.21 -0.69
N ALA A 96 13.04 -24.73 0.43
CA ALA A 96 13.85 -25.46 1.39
C ALA A 96 14.39 -26.80 0.83
N ASP A 97 13.71 -27.37 -0.14
CA ASP A 97 14.00 -28.65 -0.78
C ASP A 97 14.75 -28.51 -2.13
N THR A 98 15.34 -27.34 -2.41
CA THR A 98 16.13 -27.16 -3.63
C THR A 98 17.39 -28.02 -3.61
N ASP A 99 17.69 -28.66 -4.73
CA ASP A 99 18.94 -29.44 -4.92
C ASP A 99 20.19 -28.57 -5.13
N HIS A 100 19.97 -27.23 -5.37
CA HIS A 100 21.04 -26.31 -5.72
C HIS A 100 20.97 -24.99 -4.89
N PRO A 101 21.09 -25.06 -3.55
CA PRO A 101 20.93 -23.89 -2.69
C PRO A 101 21.97 -22.79 -2.96
N ASP A 102 23.22 -23.13 -3.21
CA ASP A 102 24.27 -22.13 -3.49
C ASP A 102 24.03 -21.38 -4.80
N ALA A 103 23.58 -22.09 -5.84
CA ALA A 103 23.24 -21.46 -7.11
C ALA A 103 21.99 -20.58 -6.99
N ALA A 104 20.99 -21.02 -6.25
CA ALA A 104 19.79 -20.22 -5.97
C ALA A 104 20.14 -18.95 -5.19
N TRP A 105 20.98 -19.06 -4.18
CA TRP A 105 21.46 -17.90 -3.42
C TRP A 105 22.27 -16.94 -4.29
N ALA A 106 23.20 -17.43 -5.09
CA ALA A 106 23.99 -16.61 -6.00
C ALA A 106 23.10 -15.83 -6.99
N PHE A 107 22.03 -16.47 -7.51
CA PHE A 107 21.04 -15.78 -8.35
C PHE A 107 20.29 -14.68 -7.58
N MET A 108 19.82 -14.98 -6.36
CA MET A 108 19.08 -14.01 -5.54
C MET A 108 19.93 -12.79 -5.21
N ASP A 109 21.19 -13.01 -4.78
CA ASP A 109 22.13 -11.93 -4.47
C ASP A 109 22.42 -11.06 -5.71
N TRP A 110 22.71 -11.71 -6.84
CA TRP A 110 22.90 -11.00 -8.11
C TRP A 110 21.66 -10.23 -8.54
N PHE A 111 20.46 -10.85 -8.55
CA PHE A 111 19.24 -10.22 -9.04
C PHE A 111 18.78 -9.05 -8.16
N THR A 112 19.00 -9.13 -6.85
CA THR A 112 18.59 -8.07 -5.90
C THR A 112 19.62 -6.96 -5.75
N SER A 113 20.79 -7.08 -6.40
CA SER A 113 21.84 -6.07 -6.36
C SER A 113 21.38 -4.74 -6.98
N THR A 114 21.92 -3.64 -6.48
CA THR A 114 21.58 -2.28 -6.95
C THR A 114 21.82 -2.12 -8.45
N GLU A 115 22.97 -2.63 -8.93
CA GLU A 115 23.36 -2.51 -10.33
C GLU A 115 22.38 -3.24 -11.26
N VAL A 116 22.09 -4.52 -10.95
CA VAL A 116 21.21 -5.37 -11.77
C VAL A 116 19.79 -4.84 -11.76
N GLN A 117 19.25 -4.44 -10.60
CA GLN A 117 17.91 -3.87 -10.49
C GLN A 117 17.78 -2.56 -11.28
N ALA A 118 18.78 -1.67 -11.21
CA ALA A 118 18.78 -0.44 -11.99
C ALA A 118 18.91 -0.70 -13.49
N GLN A 119 19.78 -1.64 -13.90
CA GLN A 119 19.94 -2.02 -15.31
C GLN A 119 18.69 -2.64 -15.87
N TYR A 120 18.08 -3.58 -15.15
CA TYR A 120 16.82 -4.23 -15.51
C TYR A 120 15.71 -3.20 -15.69
N GLY A 121 15.57 -2.27 -14.73
CA GLY A 121 14.56 -1.21 -14.80
C GLY A 121 14.74 -0.30 -16.02
N ARG A 122 15.96 0.12 -16.34
CA ARG A 122 16.24 0.91 -17.55
C ARG A 122 15.95 0.15 -18.84
N GLN A 123 16.33 -1.12 -18.90
CA GLN A 123 16.10 -1.95 -20.10
C GLN A 123 14.62 -2.20 -20.34
N ILE A 124 13.86 -2.50 -19.32
CA ILE A 124 12.41 -2.74 -19.44
C ILE A 124 11.68 -1.46 -19.90
N GLU A 125 12.04 -0.31 -19.32
CA GLU A 125 11.46 0.98 -19.74
C GLU A 125 11.86 1.35 -21.17
N ALA A 126 13.10 1.10 -21.57
CA ALA A 126 13.57 1.33 -22.95
C ALA A 126 12.85 0.43 -23.98
N ALA A 127 12.53 -0.82 -23.60
CA ALA A 127 11.87 -1.78 -24.49
C ALA A 127 10.35 -1.58 -24.57
N LEU A 128 9.69 -1.26 -23.45
CA LEU A 128 8.23 -1.27 -23.33
C LEU A 128 7.63 0.13 -23.04
N GLY A 129 8.47 1.15 -22.87
CA GLY A 129 8.04 2.52 -22.59
C GLY A 129 7.81 2.82 -21.12
N THR A 130 7.53 4.09 -20.85
CA THR A 130 7.43 4.65 -19.48
C THR A 130 6.37 3.99 -18.61
N ALA A 131 5.28 3.45 -19.19
CA ALA A 131 4.26 2.72 -18.43
C ALA A 131 4.81 1.48 -17.72
N SER A 132 5.87 0.90 -18.27
CA SER A 132 6.53 -0.30 -17.75
C SER A 132 7.69 0.02 -16.81
N ARG A 133 7.81 1.27 -16.36
CA ARG A 133 8.86 1.66 -15.42
C ARG A 133 8.86 0.75 -14.21
N TYR A 134 10.00 0.13 -13.99
CA TYR A 134 10.19 -0.83 -12.93
C TYR A 134 10.10 -0.17 -11.54
N THR A 135 9.54 -0.89 -10.60
CA THR A 135 9.37 -0.44 -9.21
C THR A 135 10.25 -1.28 -8.28
N PRO A 136 11.57 -1.00 -8.22
CA PRO A 136 12.50 -1.79 -7.41
C PRO A 136 12.26 -1.58 -5.92
N SER A 137 12.42 -2.63 -5.12
CA SER A 137 12.50 -2.51 -3.66
C SER A 137 13.90 -2.04 -3.20
N ASN A 138 14.88 -2.08 -4.07
CA ASN A 138 16.23 -1.60 -3.80
C ASN A 138 16.28 -0.07 -3.93
N VAL A 139 16.50 0.61 -2.80
CA VAL A 139 16.52 2.10 -2.73
C VAL A 139 17.61 2.72 -3.62
N GLY A 140 18.78 2.07 -3.69
CA GLY A 140 19.86 2.53 -4.56
C GLY A 140 19.52 2.38 -6.05
N ALA A 141 18.85 1.30 -6.43
CA ALA A 141 18.41 1.08 -7.80
C ALA A 141 17.35 2.11 -8.24
N MET A 142 16.47 2.53 -7.35
CA MET A 142 15.46 3.56 -7.63
C MET A 142 16.08 4.87 -8.11
N ALA A 143 17.21 5.27 -7.52
CA ALA A 143 17.96 6.46 -7.92
C ALA A 143 18.56 6.35 -9.34
N GLY A 144 18.77 5.13 -9.82
CA GLY A 144 19.28 4.85 -11.18
C GLY A 144 18.22 4.81 -12.28
N LEU A 145 16.93 5.03 -11.94
CA LEU A 145 15.82 5.05 -12.89
C LEU A 145 15.48 6.47 -13.36
N GLN A 146 14.70 6.58 -14.44
CA GLN A 146 14.40 7.87 -15.10
C GLN A 146 13.27 8.64 -14.40
N TRP A 147 13.43 8.89 -13.09
CA TRP A 147 12.54 9.76 -12.35
C TRP A 147 12.96 11.23 -12.44
N GLN A 148 12.00 12.14 -12.50
CA GLN A 148 12.28 13.56 -12.25
C GLN A 148 12.73 13.71 -10.80
N GLN A 149 13.74 14.57 -10.55
CA GLN A 149 14.38 14.71 -9.25
C GLN A 149 13.38 14.98 -8.12
N GLU A 150 12.46 15.91 -8.31
CA GLU A 150 11.42 16.25 -7.33
C GLU A 150 10.54 15.04 -6.97
N LYS A 151 10.18 14.20 -7.96
CA LYS A 151 9.36 13.01 -7.75
C LYS A 151 10.14 11.90 -7.06
N LEU A 152 11.41 11.75 -7.40
CA LEU A 152 12.32 10.82 -6.74
C LEU A 152 12.48 11.15 -5.26
N GLU A 153 12.72 12.41 -4.93
CA GLU A 153 12.86 12.87 -3.54
C GLU A 153 11.60 12.62 -2.71
N LEU A 154 10.41 12.89 -3.29
CA LEU A 154 9.13 12.60 -2.65
C LEU A 154 8.96 11.12 -2.37
N LEU A 155 9.25 10.25 -3.35
CA LEU A 155 9.14 8.79 -3.19
C LEU A 155 10.14 8.27 -2.16
N GLN A 156 11.38 8.74 -2.17
CA GLN A 156 12.40 8.36 -1.19
C GLN A 156 12.04 8.82 0.22
N ALA A 157 11.43 10.01 0.36
CA ALA A 157 10.93 10.49 1.64
C ALA A 157 9.77 9.63 2.16
N GLN A 158 8.84 9.26 1.28
CA GLN A 158 7.73 8.37 1.62
C GLN A 158 8.23 6.97 2.04
N TRP A 159 9.22 6.42 1.35
CA TRP A 159 9.76 5.08 1.63
C TRP A 159 10.42 4.94 2.99
N LYS A 160 10.92 6.02 3.58
CA LYS A 160 11.44 5.98 4.96
C LYS A 160 10.38 5.62 6.00
N ASN A 161 9.13 5.84 5.66
CA ASN A 161 7.98 5.70 6.55
C ASN A 161 7.05 4.54 6.17
N VAL A 162 7.42 3.71 5.17
CA VAL A 162 6.58 2.57 4.79
C VAL A 162 6.85 1.38 5.69
N ARG A 163 5.77 0.68 6.04
CA ARG A 163 5.82 -0.59 6.76
C ARG A 163 4.91 -1.59 6.06
N GLU A 164 5.39 -2.79 5.88
CA GLU A 164 4.57 -3.88 5.40
C GLU A 164 3.71 -4.43 6.55
N ILE A 165 2.46 -4.76 6.23
CA ILE A 165 1.60 -5.45 7.19
C ILE A 165 2.19 -6.85 7.41
N PRO A 166 2.53 -7.23 8.66
CA PRO A 166 3.18 -8.52 8.91
C PRO A 166 2.31 -9.68 8.46
N GLU A 167 2.88 -10.56 7.65
CA GLU A 167 2.28 -11.84 7.33
C GLU A 167 2.41 -12.77 8.54
N MET A 168 1.28 -13.23 9.05
CA MET A 168 1.22 -14.13 10.19
C MET A 168 0.14 -15.20 9.99
N PRO A 169 0.23 -16.34 10.66
CA PRO A 169 -0.83 -17.32 10.64
C PRO A 169 -2.17 -16.70 11.03
N GLY A 170 -3.16 -16.80 10.15
CA GLY A 170 -4.47 -16.19 10.35
C GLY A 170 -4.64 -14.77 9.81
N ALA A 171 -3.61 -14.12 9.23
CA ALA A 171 -3.69 -12.76 8.69
C ALA A 171 -4.85 -12.60 7.69
N TYR A 172 -5.01 -13.55 6.77
CA TYR A 172 -6.15 -13.55 5.84
C TYR A 172 -7.51 -13.56 6.56
N TYR A 173 -7.65 -14.37 7.60
CA TYR A 173 -8.88 -14.45 8.39
C TYR A 173 -9.17 -13.14 9.13
N ILE A 174 -8.14 -12.53 9.70
CA ILE A 174 -8.22 -11.22 10.36
C ILE A 174 -8.67 -10.16 9.36
N ALA A 175 -8.00 -10.03 8.23
CA ALA A 175 -8.30 -9.04 7.19
C ALA A 175 -9.73 -9.21 6.64
N ARG A 176 -10.16 -10.45 6.38
CA ARG A 176 -11.50 -10.76 5.92
C ARG A 176 -12.58 -10.32 6.93
N ASN A 177 -12.38 -10.61 8.20
CA ASN A 177 -13.37 -10.27 9.22
C ASN A 177 -13.37 -8.79 9.59
N LEU A 178 -12.22 -8.12 9.53
CA LEU A 178 -12.16 -6.66 9.61
C LEU A 178 -12.95 -6.00 8.47
N ASN A 179 -12.84 -6.54 7.26
CA ASN A 179 -13.65 -6.08 6.12
C ASN A 179 -15.15 -6.36 6.32
N ASN A 180 -15.54 -7.48 6.95
CA ASN A 180 -16.92 -7.77 7.30
C ASN A 180 -17.46 -6.75 8.32
N ALA A 181 -16.67 -6.39 9.34
CA ALA A 181 -17.03 -5.34 10.29
C ALA A 181 -17.26 -4.00 9.61
N PHE A 182 -16.33 -3.62 8.71
CA PHE A 182 -16.45 -2.40 7.91
C PHE A 182 -17.72 -2.39 7.05
N ARG A 183 -17.98 -3.49 6.35
CA ARG A 183 -19.19 -3.60 5.50
C ARG A 183 -20.48 -3.49 6.29
N ALA A 184 -20.55 -4.10 7.46
CA ALA A 184 -21.71 -3.99 8.35
C ALA A 184 -21.91 -2.53 8.81
N ALA A 185 -20.84 -1.87 9.23
CA ALA A 185 -20.91 -0.49 9.69
C ALA A 185 -21.28 0.50 8.58
N VAL A 186 -20.74 0.33 7.37
CA VAL A 186 -20.88 1.31 6.28
C VAL A 186 -22.11 1.05 5.42
N PHE A 187 -22.46 -0.21 5.15
CA PHE A 187 -23.55 -0.54 4.23
C PHE A 187 -24.84 -0.99 4.92
N SER A 188 -24.75 -1.45 6.18
CA SER A 188 -25.91 -1.87 6.96
C SER A 188 -26.23 -0.91 8.12
N GLU A 189 -25.53 0.23 8.18
CA GLU A 189 -25.73 1.29 9.17
C GLU A 189 -25.58 0.83 10.64
N GLU A 190 -24.82 -0.25 10.84
CA GLU A 190 -24.52 -0.76 12.18
C GLU A 190 -23.49 0.13 12.91
N ILE A 191 -23.51 0.10 14.23
CA ILE A 191 -22.57 0.90 15.04
C ILE A 191 -21.13 0.37 14.86
N PRO A 192 -20.18 1.20 14.34
CA PRO A 192 -18.85 0.73 13.98
C PRO A 192 -18.10 0.03 15.12
N ARG A 193 -18.11 0.62 16.34
CA ARG A 193 -17.43 0.03 17.51
C ARG A 193 -17.97 -1.33 17.89
N ASP A 194 -19.28 -1.54 17.76
CA ASP A 194 -19.93 -2.78 18.14
C ASP A 194 -19.60 -3.87 17.12
N MET A 195 -19.58 -3.50 15.83
CA MET A 195 -19.17 -4.40 14.76
C MET A 195 -17.70 -4.81 14.91
N LEU A 196 -16.82 -3.86 15.18
CA LEU A 196 -15.41 -4.17 15.39
C LEU A 196 -15.20 -5.11 16.58
N ARG A 197 -15.88 -4.86 17.71
CA ARG A 197 -15.81 -5.72 18.90
C ARG A 197 -16.36 -7.12 18.65
N GLN A 198 -17.49 -7.22 17.97
CA GLN A 198 -18.10 -8.50 17.62
C GLN A 198 -17.15 -9.34 16.75
N TRP A 199 -16.62 -8.75 15.68
CA TRP A 199 -15.72 -9.46 14.79
C TRP A 199 -14.34 -9.73 15.42
N ASN A 200 -13.87 -8.87 16.31
CA ASN A 200 -12.66 -9.15 17.10
C ASN A 200 -12.84 -10.38 17.99
N ALA A 201 -14.00 -10.53 18.63
CA ALA A 201 -14.30 -11.71 19.44
C ALA A 201 -14.33 -12.99 18.59
N GLU A 202 -14.92 -12.92 17.39
CA GLU A 202 -14.95 -14.04 16.43
C GLU A 202 -13.53 -14.42 15.96
N ILE A 203 -12.73 -13.42 15.58
CA ILE A 203 -11.34 -13.61 15.17
C ILE A 203 -10.54 -14.29 16.27
N ASN A 204 -10.62 -13.77 17.50
CA ASN A 204 -9.85 -14.31 18.63
C ASN A 204 -10.28 -15.73 19.00
N ARG A 205 -11.57 -16.06 18.89
CA ARG A 205 -12.05 -17.41 19.07
C ARG A 205 -11.46 -18.39 18.06
N GLU A 206 -11.36 -18.00 16.80
CA GLU A 206 -10.85 -18.90 15.75
C GLU A 206 -9.33 -19.05 15.78
N ILE A 207 -8.56 -17.96 15.98
CA ILE A 207 -7.10 -18.02 16.00
C ILE A 207 -6.54 -18.69 17.27
N THR A 208 -7.30 -18.71 18.37
CA THR A 208 -6.91 -19.44 19.59
C THR A 208 -7.30 -20.92 19.56
N ARG A 209 -8.15 -21.32 18.62
CA ARG A 209 -8.61 -22.70 18.46
C ARG A 209 -7.58 -23.59 17.74
N LYS A 210 -6.60 -23.00 17.06
CA LYS A 210 -5.48 -23.67 16.37
C LYS A 210 -4.24 -23.64 17.21
#